data_da33ae28d99ba91706556a088f91ebef
#
_entry.id   da33ae28d99ba91706556a088f91ebef
#
_cell.length_a   1.000
_cell.length_b   1.000
_cell.length_c   1.000
_cell.angle_alpha   90.00
_cell.angle_beta   90.00
_cell.angle_gamma   90.00
#
_symmetry.space_group_name_H-M   'P 1'
#
loop_
_entity.id
_entity.type
_entity.pdbx_description
1 polymer ?
#
loop_
_entity_poly.entity_id
_entity_poly.type
_entity_poly.pdbx_seq_one_letter_code
_entity_poly.pdbx_strand_id
1 'polypeptide(L)'
;MEQTWLVTASILAGAVLLLALAQVVYVWLYHRGARQPLKTATPSEVPGRVAVIVCLRGHDPTLVASLQGLGNQNHPDFEIHLALDSSTDPAIRVARDFAAQTAVPTSVHVLAEPSRNCGLKCDLQRLAYSRISECVEYVVFTDADCVAPSDWLRGLLYPLTDSRIGAVSGNRWYGHAPGWGSEIRRIWNAAAIVQMYLYRIPWGGALALRRSAIEQANLISIWSRTLCEDTVVQRALAKIGLKVAWIPRLALISHEEARPAAAANWIVRQLITAKLYHPAWPLVAGHSLLVGSTTLLSVLGIVLTGLAGQGSACLLVASGFAIAQLSNLGLLAWIEETTVPASERQREVLETARQLPRQLLLVTVTQLVHSWAAIRAMLVKAITWRGIRYRCENRSIELLNYEPYDQSHDPKQSIF
;
A
#
# COMPACT_ATOMS: atom_id res chain seq x y z
N MET A 1 2.57 29.82 38.34
CA MET A 1 1.62 29.29 37.33
C MET A 1 2.05 29.60 35.88
N GLU A 2 2.35 30.85 35.54
CA GLU A 2 2.78 31.23 34.18
C GLU A 2 4.04 30.46 33.75
N GLN A 3 5.05 30.36 34.61
CA GLN A 3 6.27 29.60 34.33
C GLN A 3 6.00 28.11 34.02
N THR A 4 5.03 27.49 34.69
CA THR A 4 4.64 26.09 34.43
C THR A 4 4.02 25.94 33.07
N TRP A 5 3.16 26.88 32.62
CA TRP A 5 2.59 26.89 31.29
C TRP A 5 3.66 27.03 30.19
N LEU A 6 4.64 27.92 30.40
CA LEU A 6 5.73 28.12 29.44
C LEU A 6 6.63 26.89 29.34
N VAL A 7 6.97 26.24 30.44
CA VAL A 7 7.77 25.00 30.43
C VAL A 7 7.02 23.89 29.68
N THR A 8 5.73 23.67 29.99
CA THR A 8 4.92 22.65 29.32
C THR A 8 4.80 22.95 27.82
N ALA A 9 4.55 24.20 27.45
CA ALA A 9 4.48 24.64 26.05
C ALA A 9 5.80 24.42 25.30
N SER A 10 6.95 24.69 25.96
CA SER A 10 8.28 24.49 25.37
C SER A 10 8.56 23.00 25.11
N ILE A 11 8.20 22.12 26.05
CA ILE A 11 8.36 20.68 25.91
C ILE A 11 7.51 20.17 24.72
N LEU A 12 6.25 20.62 24.66
CA LEU A 12 5.34 20.19 23.61
C LEU A 12 5.78 20.68 22.21
N ALA A 13 6.13 21.95 22.10
CA ALA A 13 6.66 22.54 20.86
C ALA A 13 7.96 21.82 20.43
N GLY A 14 8.87 21.57 21.38
CA GLY A 14 10.10 20.82 21.13
C GLY A 14 9.84 19.40 20.64
N ALA A 15 8.90 18.68 21.26
CA ALA A 15 8.54 17.31 20.85
C ALA A 15 7.98 17.27 19.42
N VAL A 16 7.09 18.19 19.06
CA VAL A 16 6.51 18.29 17.70
C VAL A 16 7.58 18.60 16.67
N LEU A 17 8.51 19.52 16.97
CA LEU A 17 9.60 19.89 16.04
C LEU A 17 10.62 18.76 15.87
N LEU A 18 10.95 18.04 16.95
CA LEU A 18 11.82 16.84 16.87
C LEU A 18 11.19 15.74 16.02
N LEU A 19 9.88 15.54 16.16
CA LEU A 19 9.16 14.57 15.32
C LEU A 19 9.16 15.00 13.86
N ALA A 20 8.92 16.29 13.55
CA ALA A 20 8.99 16.82 12.20
C ALA A 20 10.39 16.62 11.61
N LEU A 21 11.45 16.86 12.38
CA LEU A 21 12.83 16.62 11.95
C LEU A 21 13.09 15.15 11.64
N ALA A 22 12.59 14.23 12.48
CA ALA A 22 12.70 12.78 12.21
C ALA A 22 11.99 12.40 10.90
N GLN A 23 10.82 12.98 10.62
CA GLN A 23 10.10 12.77 9.36
C GLN A 23 10.89 13.32 8.14
N VAL A 24 11.55 14.47 8.28
CA VAL A 24 12.47 14.99 7.24
C VAL A 24 13.56 13.97 6.93
N VAL A 25 14.18 13.38 7.95
CA VAL A 25 15.22 12.34 7.77
C VAL A 25 14.65 11.11 7.03
N TYR A 26 13.46 10.65 7.39
CA TYR A 26 12.81 9.51 6.73
C TYR A 26 12.54 9.78 5.25
N VAL A 27 11.98 10.95 4.93
CA VAL A 27 11.71 11.34 3.52
C VAL A 27 13.02 11.56 2.75
N TRP A 28 14.05 12.13 3.39
CA TRP A 28 15.36 12.26 2.77
C TRP A 28 15.99 10.90 2.42
N LEU A 29 15.91 9.91 3.32
CA LEU A 29 16.38 8.54 3.06
C LEU A 29 15.60 7.89 1.91
N TYR A 30 14.29 8.09 1.88
CA TYR A 30 13.43 7.63 0.78
C TYR A 30 13.84 8.28 -0.55
N HIS A 31 13.94 9.61 -0.59
CA HIS A 31 14.34 10.36 -1.77
C HIS A 31 15.75 9.96 -2.26
N ARG A 32 16.70 9.80 -1.34
CA ARG A 32 18.05 9.34 -1.69
C ARG A 32 18.02 7.97 -2.38
N GLY A 33 17.19 7.05 -1.91
CA GLY A 33 16.98 5.74 -2.54
C GLY A 33 16.31 5.82 -3.93
N ALA A 34 15.48 6.84 -4.14
CA ALA A 34 14.77 7.06 -5.39
C ALA A 34 15.58 7.85 -6.44
N ARG A 35 16.75 8.42 -6.08
CA ARG A 35 17.59 9.21 -7.01
C ARG A 35 18.16 8.39 -8.17
N GLN A 36 18.30 7.08 -7.99
CA GLN A 36 18.71 6.22 -9.09
C GLN A 36 17.62 6.20 -10.16
N PRO A 37 17.98 6.37 -11.45
CA PRO A 37 17.01 6.26 -12.53
C PRO A 37 16.35 4.88 -12.48
N LEU A 38 15.07 4.83 -12.84
CA LEU A 38 14.39 3.55 -13.02
C LEU A 38 15.09 2.83 -14.18
N LYS A 39 15.71 1.71 -13.86
CA LYS A 39 16.31 0.83 -14.85
C LYS A 39 15.30 -0.24 -15.23
N THR A 40 15.25 -0.57 -16.49
CA THR A 40 14.42 -1.63 -17.03
C THR A 40 15.30 -2.78 -17.51
N ALA A 41 14.99 -3.99 -17.07
CA ALA A 41 15.72 -5.17 -17.50
C ALA A 41 15.58 -5.38 -19.02
N THR A 42 16.67 -5.74 -19.67
CA THR A 42 16.59 -6.36 -21.00
C THR A 42 16.31 -7.86 -20.87
N PRO A 43 15.75 -8.51 -21.89
CA PRO A 43 15.53 -9.95 -21.84
C PRO A 43 16.80 -10.77 -21.62
N SER A 44 17.97 -10.25 -22.02
CA SER A 44 19.27 -10.88 -21.79
C SER A 44 19.77 -10.72 -20.36
N GLU A 45 19.34 -9.66 -19.63
CA GLU A 45 19.73 -9.44 -18.22
C GLU A 45 18.89 -10.23 -17.25
N VAL A 46 17.62 -10.48 -17.57
CA VAL A 46 16.69 -11.33 -16.81
C VAL A 46 16.11 -12.36 -17.75
N PRO A 47 16.93 -13.37 -18.12
CA PRO A 47 16.44 -14.47 -18.95
C PRO A 47 15.44 -15.29 -18.17
N GLY A 48 14.44 -15.80 -18.87
CA GLY A 48 13.42 -16.66 -18.29
C GLY A 48 12.01 -16.10 -18.42
N ARG A 49 11.06 -17.03 -18.46
CA ARG A 49 9.64 -16.73 -18.64
C ARG A 49 9.04 -16.16 -17.35
N VAL A 50 8.12 -15.23 -17.54
CA VAL A 50 7.41 -14.55 -16.43
C VAL A 50 5.96 -14.99 -16.38
N ALA A 51 5.43 -15.33 -15.21
CA ALA A 51 4.00 -15.46 -14.98
C ALA A 51 3.46 -14.24 -14.23
N VAL A 52 2.48 -13.55 -14.79
CA VAL A 52 1.77 -12.46 -14.14
C VAL A 52 0.45 -12.98 -13.60
N ILE A 53 0.27 -12.94 -12.28
CA ILE A 53 -0.93 -13.44 -11.58
C ILE A 53 -1.77 -12.27 -11.11
N VAL A 54 -3.04 -12.25 -11.49
CA VAL A 54 -4.04 -11.24 -11.12
C VAL A 54 -5.23 -11.91 -10.48
N CYS A 55 -5.58 -11.49 -9.26
CA CYS A 55 -6.78 -11.98 -8.57
C CYS A 55 -7.94 -10.99 -8.80
N LEU A 56 -9.06 -11.50 -9.26
CA LEU A 56 -10.24 -10.74 -9.59
C LEU A 56 -11.38 -11.08 -8.62
N ARG A 57 -12.10 -10.04 -8.16
CA ARG A 57 -13.34 -10.17 -7.43
C ARG A 57 -14.17 -8.91 -7.62
N GLY A 58 -15.28 -9.05 -8.33
CA GLY A 58 -16.14 -7.96 -8.76
C GLY A 58 -15.59 -7.20 -9.98
N HIS A 59 -16.45 -6.45 -10.60
CA HIS A 59 -16.13 -5.64 -11.78
C HIS A 59 -15.66 -4.24 -11.35
N ASP A 60 -14.36 -4.09 -11.13
CA ASP A 60 -13.77 -2.78 -10.91
C ASP A 60 -13.87 -1.89 -12.18
N PRO A 61 -14.21 -0.59 -12.07
CA PRO A 61 -14.29 0.31 -13.23
C PRO A 61 -13.01 0.39 -14.07
N THR A 62 -11.85 0.15 -13.45
CA THR A 62 -10.55 0.17 -14.13
C THR A 62 -10.12 -1.19 -14.67
N LEU A 63 -10.86 -2.27 -14.41
CA LEU A 63 -10.47 -3.64 -14.74
C LEU A 63 -10.07 -3.81 -16.22
N VAL A 64 -10.88 -3.30 -17.15
CA VAL A 64 -10.60 -3.42 -18.59
C VAL A 64 -9.28 -2.73 -18.94
N ALA A 65 -9.08 -1.50 -18.50
CA ALA A 65 -7.86 -0.74 -18.74
C ALA A 65 -6.64 -1.38 -18.07
N SER A 66 -6.80 -1.95 -16.86
CA SER A 66 -5.75 -2.67 -16.14
C SER A 66 -5.29 -3.90 -16.93
N LEU A 67 -6.22 -4.75 -17.40
CA LEU A 67 -5.90 -5.92 -18.20
C LEU A 67 -5.25 -5.55 -19.55
N GLN A 68 -5.75 -4.49 -20.22
CA GLN A 68 -5.12 -3.98 -21.44
C GLN A 68 -3.69 -3.49 -21.19
N GLY A 69 -3.44 -2.78 -20.08
CA GLY A 69 -2.10 -2.36 -19.67
C GLY A 69 -1.17 -3.55 -19.44
N LEU A 70 -1.66 -4.64 -18.88
CA LEU A 70 -0.89 -5.89 -18.72
C LEU A 70 -0.65 -6.58 -20.06
N GLY A 71 -1.62 -6.64 -20.96
CA GLY A 71 -1.44 -7.21 -22.31
C GLY A 71 -0.44 -6.43 -23.16
N ASN A 72 -0.22 -5.16 -22.86
CA ASN A 72 0.67 -4.25 -23.59
C ASN A 72 2.05 -4.09 -22.95
N GLN A 73 2.47 -5.02 -22.07
CA GLN A 73 3.80 -4.95 -21.48
C GLN A 73 4.90 -5.19 -22.50
N ASN A 74 5.94 -4.37 -22.44
CA ASN A 74 7.13 -4.47 -23.31
C ASN A 74 8.08 -5.57 -22.78
N HIS A 75 7.61 -6.82 -22.75
CA HIS A 75 8.37 -8.01 -22.38
C HIS A 75 8.10 -9.13 -23.39
N PRO A 76 9.14 -9.82 -23.91
CA PRO A 76 8.97 -10.76 -25.04
C PRO A 76 8.34 -12.10 -24.64
N ASP A 77 8.51 -12.55 -23.39
CA ASP A 77 8.11 -13.89 -22.96
C ASP A 77 7.46 -13.87 -21.58
N PHE A 78 6.14 -13.76 -21.56
CA PHE A 78 5.36 -13.85 -20.33
C PHE A 78 3.97 -14.44 -20.59
N GLU A 79 3.35 -14.92 -19.52
CA GLU A 79 1.98 -15.43 -19.51
C GLU A 79 1.17 -14.74 -18.40
N ILE A 80 -0.15 -14.66 -18.59
CA ILE A 80 -1.07 -14.02 -17.62
C ILE A 80 -2.03 -15.08 -17.06
N HIS A 81 -2.18 -15.10 -15.74
CA HIS A 81 -3.11 -15.97 -15.02
C HIS A 81 -4.12 -15.12 -14.26
N LEU A 82 -5.38 -15.17 -14.67
CA LEU A 82 -6.50 -14.47 -14.06
C LEU A 82 -7.24 -15.45 -13.16
N ALA A 83 -7.28 -15.20 -11.85
CA ALA A 83 -7.91 -16.09 -10.88
C ALA A 83 -9.12 -15.42 -10.21
N LEU A 84 -10.25 -16.12 -10.21
CA LEU A 84 -11.53 -15.70 -9.64
C LEU A 84 -12.02 -16.72 -8.61
N ASP A 85 -12.83 -16.25 -7.65
CA ASP A 85 -13.44 -17.10 -6.63
C ASP A 85 -14.78 -17.70 -7.05
N SER A 86 -15.42 -17.18 -8.10
CA SER A 86 -16.73 -17.64 -8.55
C SER A 86 -16.90 -17.55 -10.07
N SER A 87 -17.60 -18.52 -10.62
CA SER A 87 -18.04 -18.49 -12.02
C SER A 87 -19.20 -17.52 -12.28
N THR A 88 -19.85 -17.04 -11.22
CA THR A 88 -20.95 -16.04 -11.28
C THR A 88 -20.43 -14.60 -11.15
N ASP A 89 -19.15 -14.42 -10.83
CA ASP A 89 -18.54 -13.10 -10.73
C ASP A 89 -18.59 -12.36 -12.08
N PRO A 90 -19.11 -11.12 -12.14
CA PRO A 90 -19.18 -10.34 -13.38
C PRO A 90 -17.80 -10.11 -14.03
N ALA A 91 -16.70 -10.13 -13.28
CA ALA A 91 -15.35 -10.01 -13.82
C ALA A 91 -14.96 -11.19 -14.72
N ILE A 92 -15.63 -12.35 -14.62
CA ILE A 92 -15.30 -13.55 -15.42
C ILE A 92 -15.47 -13.32 -16.91
N ARG A 93 -16.51 -12.55 -17.29
CA ARG A 93 -16.75 -12.22 -18.69
C ARG A 93 -15.62 -11.34 -19.23
N VAL A 94 -15.24 -10.30 -18.49
CA VAL A 94 -14.13 -9.40 -18.86
C VAL A 94 -12.82 -10.19 -18.98
N ALA A 95 -12.55 -11.10 -18.04
CA ALA A 95 -11.36 -11.94 -18.04
C ALA A 95 -11.30 -12.86 -19.29
N ARG A 96 -12.43 -13.49 -19.66
CA ARG A 96 -12.50 -14.36 -20.84
C ARG A 96 -12.41 -13.59 -22.14
N ASP A 97 -13.09 -12.45 -22.23
CA ASP A 97 -13.03 -11.57 -23.40
C ASP A 97 -11.60 -11.07 -23.63
N PHE A 98 -10.92 -10.66 -22.56
CA PHE A 98 -9.51 -10.27 -22.63
C PHE A 98 -8.61 -11.44 -23.06
N ALA A 99 -8.76 -12.61 -22.47
CA ALA A 99 -7.97 -13.80 -22.80
C ALA A 99 -8.15 -14.23 -24.27
N ALA A 100 -9.33 -14.01 -24.86
CA ALA A 100 -9.61 -14.30 -26.27
C ALA A 100 -9.04 -13.27 -27.25
N GLN A 101 -8.78 -12.04 -26.81
CA GLN A 101 -8.37 -10.91 -27.66
C GLN A 101 -6.87 -10.59 -27.58
N THR A 102 -6.25 -10.88 -26.43
CA THR A 102 -4.82 -10.58 -26.24
C THR A 102 -3.91 -11.56 -26.98
N ALA A 103 -2.77 -11.07 -27.48
CA ALA A 103 -1.73 -11.92 -28.05
C ALA A 103 -0.89 -12.65 -26.97
N VAL A 104 -1.00 -12.23 -25.70
CA VAL A 104 -0.25 -12.81 -24.58
C VAL A 104 -0.96 -14.11 -24.12
N PRO A 105 -0.25 -15.23 -23.96
CA PRO A 105 -0.84 -16.45 -23.40
C PRO A 105 -1.54 -16.15 -22.08
N THR A 106 -2.87 -16.31 -22.04
CA THR A 106 -3.68 -15.92 -20.90
C THR A 106 -4.61 -17.06 -20.50
N SER A 107 -4.60 -17.41 -19.21
CA SER A 107 -5.45 -18.46 -18.62
C SER A 107 -6.37 -17.89 -17.55
N VAL A 108 -7.63 -18.35 -17.53
CA VAL A 108 -8.63 -17.96 -16.54
C VAL A 108 -8.90 -19.14 -15.61
N HIS A 109 -8.75 -18.93 -14.31
CA HIS A 109 -8.92 -19.97 -13.27
C HIS A 109 -10.06 -19.58 -12.35
N VAL A 110 -10.90 -20.54 -12.00
CA VAL A 110 -11.98 -20.36 -11.01
C VAL A 110 -11.69 -21.29 -9.84
N LEU A 111 -11.70 -20.73 -8.63
CA LEU A 111 -11.55 -21.48 -7.40
C LEU A 111 -12.79 -22.32 -7.13
N ALA A 112 -12.61 -23.58 -6.77
CA ALA A 112 -13.75 -24.46 -6.45
C ALA A 112 -14.38 -24.08 -5.09
N GLU A 113 -13.55 -23.99 -4.05
CA GLU A 113 -13.95 -23.57 -2.71
C GLU A 113 -12.82 -22.82 -2.01
N PRO A 114 -13.12 -21.73 -1.28
CA PRO A 114 -12.12 -21.01 -0.48
C PRO A 114 -11.67 -21.82 0.74
N SER A 115 -10.39 -21.75 1.04
CA SER A 115 -9.82 -22.33 2.24
C SER A 115 -10.24 -21.58 3.50
N ARG A 116 -10.54 -22.33 4.58
CA ARG A 116 -10.99 -21.72 5.85
C ARG A 116 -9.88 -20.94 6.58
N ASN A 117 -8.62 -21.28 6.34
CA ASN A 117 -7.48 -20.76 7.11
C ASN A 117 -6.62 -19.79 6.28
N CYS A 118 -7.12 -19.31 5.16
CA CYS A 118 -6.38 -18.52 4.19
C CYS A 118 -7.20 -17.32 3.74
N GLY A 119 -6.55 -16.20 3.42
CA GLY A 119 -7.20 -15.10 2.73
C GLY A 119 -7.52 -15.50 1.29
N LEU A 120 -8.69 -15.11 0.79
CA LEU A 120 -9.13 -15.48 -0.56
C LEU A 120 -8.11 -15.12 -1.64
N LYS A 121 -7.49 -13.93 -1.55
CA LYS A 121 -6.44 -13.52 -2.50
C LYS A 121 -5.27 -14.49 -2.51
N CYS A 122 -4.84 -14.96 -1.34
CA CYS A 122 -3.77 -15.95 -1.25
C CYS A 122 -4.18 -17.30 -1.86
N ASP A 123 -5.43 -17.73 -1.67
CA ASP A 123 -5.93 -18.97 -2.29
C ASP A 123 -5.95 -18.86 -3.83
N LEU A 124 -6.45 -17.73 -4.35
CA LEU A 124 -6.47 -17.47 -5.79
C LEU A 124 -5.06 -17.43 -6.38
N GLN A 125 -4.11 -16.82 -5.70
CA GLN A 125 -2.71 -16.79 -6.11
C GLN A 125 -2.07 -18.18 -6.08
N ARG A 126 -2.36 -18.98 -5.07
CA ARG A 126 -1.89 -20.37 -4.99
C ARG A 126 -2.50 -21.23 -6.10
N LEU A 127 -3.78 -21.07 -6.40
CA LEU A 127 -4.43 -21.73 -7.53
C LEU A 127 -3.73 -21.38 -8.85
N ALA A 128 -3.56 -20.08 -9.13
CA ALA A 128 -2.88 -19.63 -10.34
C ALA A 128 -1.43 -20.12 -10.39
N TYR A 129 -0.68 -20.02 -9.29
CA TYR A 129 0.70 -20.51 -9.19
C TYR A 129 0.80 -22.03 -9.49
N SER A 130 -0.17 -22.83 -9.10
CA SER A 130 -0.17 -24.27 -9.41
C SER A 130 -0.41 -24.58 -10.89
N ARG A 131 -0.73 -23.58 -11.71
CA ARG A 131 -1.06 -23.69 -13.14
C ARG A 131 -0.07 -22.98 -14.06
N ILE A 132 0.97 -22.32 -13.51
CA ILE A 132 2.01 -21.67 -14.32
C ILE A 132 2.85 -22.74 -15.02
N SER A 133 3.42 -22.37 -16.16
CA SER A 133 4.31 -23.24 -16.93
C SER A 133 5.55 -23.62 -16.13
N GLU A 134 6.10 -24.80 -16.35
CA GLU A 134 7.32 -25.29 -15.68
C GLU A 134 8.55 -24.42 -15.97
N CYS A 135 8.58 -23.81 -17.18
CA CYS A 135 9.67 -22.93 -17.61
C CYS A 135 9.60 -21.50 -17.00
N VAL A 136 8.58 -21.19 -16.19
CA VAL A 136 8.48 -19.88 -15.52
C VAL A 136 9.55 -19.78 -14.43
N GLU A 137 10.34 -18.71 -14.51
CA GLU A 137 11.40 -18.39 -13.53
C GLU A 137 11.02 -17.25 -12.59
N TYR A 138 10.14 -16.34 -13.05
CA TYR A 138 9.70 -15.18 -12.30
C TYR A 138 8.18 -15.14 -12.19
N VAL A 139 7.69 -14.86 -11.00
CA VAL A 139 6.26 -14.72 -10.71
C VAL A 139 5.98 -13.28 -10.27
N VAL A 140 5.02 -12.65 -10.91
CA VAL A 140 4.62 -11.27 -10.64
C VAL A 140 3.17 -11.24 -10.19
N PHE A 141 2.92 -10.63 -9.03
CA PHE A 141 1.58 -10.36 -8.54
C PHE A 141 1.22 -8.90 -8.77
N THR A 142 -0.01 -8.66 -9.22
CA THR A 142 -0.57 -7.31 -9.39
C THR A 142 -2.05 -7.28 -9.04
N ASP A 143 -2.53 -6.09 -8.67
CA ASP A 143 -3.94 -5.83 -8.44
C ASP A 143 -4.63 -5.42 -9.75
N ALA A 144 -5.94 -5.65 -9.85
CA ALA A 144 -6.74 -5.38 -11.05
C ALA A 144 -7.27 -3.93 -11.14
N ASP A 145 -6.96 -3.10 -10.15
CA ASP A 145 -7.47 -1.72 -9.99
C ASP A 145 -6.44 -0.64 -10.32
N CYS A 146 -5.34 -1.03 -11.00
CA CYS A 146 -4.28 -0.13 -11.43
C CYS A 146 -3.86 -0.41 -12.88
N VAL A 147 -3.57 0.63 -13.64
CA VAL A 147 -3.06 0.50 -15.01
C VAL A 147 -1.54 0.52 -15.01
N ALA A 148 -0.92 -0.57 -15.44
CA ALA A 148 0.52 -0.68 -15.54
C ALA A 148 1.04 -0.03 -16.83
N PRO A 149 2.04 0.88 -16.78
CA PRO A 149 2.70 1.39 -17.98
C PRO A 149 3.49 0.28 -18.68
N SER A 150 3.77 0.43 -19.99
CA SER A 150 4.34 -0.62 -20.83
C SER A 150 5.69 -1.19 -20.36
N ASP A 151 6.51 -0.40 -19.69
CA ASP A 151 7.82 -0.83 -19.16
C ASP A 151 7.79 -1.27 -17.69
N TRP A 152 6.59 -1.34 -17.09
CA TRP A 152 6.44 -1.66 -15.67
C TRP A 152 7.01 -3.04 -15.31
N LEU A 153 6.70 -4.06 -16.10
CA LEU A 153 7.17 -5.42 -15.87
C LEU A 153 8.71 -5.49 -15.92
N ARG A 154 9.33 -4.86 -16.90
CA ARG A 154 10.79 -4.80 -17.04
C ARG A 154 11.46 -4.04 -15.88
N GLY A 155 10.81 -2.94 -15.44
CA GLY A 155 11.28 -2.19 -14.28
C GLY A 155 11.22 -3.00 -12.99
N LEU A 156 10.16 -3.79 -12.81
CA LEU A 156 9.96 -4.65 -11.65
C LEU A 156 10.95 -5.83 -11.63
N LEU A 157 11.35 -6.35 -12.80
CA LEU A 157 12.27 -7.46 -12.91
C LEU A 157 13.74 -7.05 -12.77
N TYR A 158 14.11 -5.79 -13.11
CA TYR A 158 15.51 -5.37 -13.13
C TYR A 158 16.31 -5.68 -11.86
N PRO A 159 15.82 -5.42 -10.63
CA PRO A 159 16.60 -5.72 -9.43
C PRO A 159 16.84 -7.21 -9.21
N LEU A 160 16.07 -8.09 -9.86
CA LEU A 160 16.29 -9.54 -9.82
C LEU A 160 17.53 -9.98 -10.62
N THR A 161 18.24 -9.08 -11.32
CA THR A 161 19.58 -9.35 -11.86
C THR A 161 20.59 -9.60 -10.75
N ASP A 162 20.39 -9.03 -9.55
CA ASP A 162 21.18 -9.32 -8.35
C ASP A 162 20.70 -10.60 -7.67
N SER A 163 21.55 -11.62 -7.60
CA SER A 163 21.21 -12.92 -7.00
C SER A 163 20.83 -12.84 -5.51
N ARG A 164 21.24 -11.78 -4.81
CA ARG A 164 20.87 -11.55 -3.40
C ARG A 164 19.43 -11.07 -3.22
N ILE A 165 18.75 -10.66 -4.32
CA ILE A 165 17.38 -10.19 -4.31
C ILE A 165 16.45 -11.35 -4.67
N GLY A 166 15.57 -11.73 -3.74
CA GLY A 166 14.56 -12.76 -3.96
C GLY A 166 13.20 -12.22 -4.37
N ALA A 167 12.90 -10.95 -4.00
CA ALA A 167 11.67 -10.27 -4.35
C ALA A 167 11.90 -8.77 -4.61
N VAL A 168 11.01 -8.19 -5.42
CA VAL A 168 10.99 -6.77 -5.75
C VAL A 168 9.59 -6.23 -5.54
N SER A 169 9.47 -5.09 -4.87
CA SER A 169 8.20 -4.38 -4.70
C SER A 169 8.25 -3.02 -5.38
N GLY A 170 7.22 -2.72 -6.18
CA GLY A 170 6.82 -1.37 -6.50
C GLY A 170 5.92 -0.78 -5.40
N ASN A 171 5.15 0.25 -5.75
CA ASN A 171 4.20 0.86 -4.82
C ASN A 171 2.95 1.38 -5.52
N ARG A 172 1.93 1.75 -4.71
CA ARG A 172 0.72 2.45 -5.16
C ARG A 172 0.80 3.92 -4.77
N TRP A 173 0.43 4.78 -5.71
CA TRP A 173 0.15 6.18 -5.44
C TRP A 173 -1.32 6.45 -5.62
N TYR A 174 -1.96 7.08 -4.64
CA TYR A 174 -3.29 7.63 -4.79
C TYR A 174 -3.16 9.08 -5.21
N GLY A 175 -3.59 9.39 -6.45
CA GLY A 175 -3.68 10.76 -6.95
C GLY A 175 -4.85 11.51 -6.31
N HIS A 176 -4.92 12.82 -6.57
CA HIS A 176 -6.05 13.62 -6.13
C HIS A 176 -7.37 13.10 -6.71
N ALA A 177 -8.33 12.90 -5.82
CA ALA A 177 -9.69 12.51 -6.16
C ALA A 177 -10.68 13.27 -5.25
N PRO A 178 -11.94 13.48 -5.68
CA PRO A 178 -12.94 14.22 -4.90
C PRO A 178 -13.16 13.63 -3.51
N GLY A 179 -13.49 14.51 -2.57
CA GLY A 179 -13.91 14.13 -1.21
C GLY A 179 -12.78 14.05 -0.18
N TRP A 180 -13.16 14.14 1.09
CA TRP A 180 -12.25 14.13 2.23
C TRP A 180 -11.57 12.76 2.42
N GLY A 181 -12.30 11.68 2.20
CA GLY A 181 -11.77 10.33 2.36
C GLY A 181 -10.67 10.00 1.36
N SER A 182 -10.83 10.42 0.11
CA SER A 182 -9.82 10.28 -0.94
C SER A 182 -8.52 10.98 -0.55
N GLU A 183 -8.61 12.23 -0.08
CA GLU A 183 -7.45 13.01 0.33
C GLU A 183 -6.79 12.46 1.61
N ILE A 184 -7.57 12.02 2.61
CA ILE A 184 -7.03 11.35 3.81
C ILE A 184 -6.25 10.10 3.40
N ARG A 185 -6.80 9.28 2.48
CA ARG A 185 -6.12 8.08 1.98
C ARG A 185 -4.83 8.43 1.24
N ARG A 186 -4.85 9.45 0.37
CA ARG A 186 -3.68 9.94 -0.37
C ARG A 186 -2.56 10.38 0.57
N ILE A 187 -2.87 11.27 1.54
CA ILE A 187 -1.89 11.80 2.50
C ILE A 187 -1.32 10.67 3.36
N TRP A 188 -2.19 9.77 3.85
CA TRP A 188 -1.76 8.62 4.63
C TRP A 188 -0.85 7.69 3.84
N ASN A 189 -1.24 7.37 2.59
CA ASN A 189 -0.47 6.50 1.72
C ASN A 189 0.91 7.09 1.39
N ALA A 190 1.00 8.40 1.15
CA ALA A 190 2.27 9.07 0.92
C ALA A 190 3.25 8.90 2.10
N ALA A 191 2.78 9.00 3.34
CA ALA A 191 3.60 8.72 4.52
C ALA A 191 3.90 7.22 4.67
N ALA A 192 2.93 6.35 4.36
CA ALA A 192 3.08 4.90 4.47
C ALA A 192 4.13 4.34 3.50
N ILE A 193 4.20 4.81 2.25
CA ILE A 193 5.19 4.33 1.27
C ILE A 193 6.62 4.63 1.71
N VAL A 194 6.86 5.72 2.42
CA VAL A 194 8.18 6.03 3.01
C VAL A 194 8.56 4.96 4.04
N GLN A 195 7.64 4.61 4.94
CA GLN A 195 7.88 3.54 5.93
C GLN A 195 8.00 2.17 5.25
N MET A 196 7.16 1.87 4.25
CA MET A 196 7.24 0.62 3.48
C MET A 196 8.61 0.49 2.81
N TYR A 197 9.14 1.56 2.22
CA TYR A 197 10.49 1.57 1.66
C TYR A 197 11.56 1.31 2.73
N LEU A 198 11.52 2.03 3.85
CA LEU A 198 12.54 1.93 4.91
C LEU A 198 12.52 0.56 5.60
N TYR A 199 11.35 0.02 5.85
CA TYR A 199 11.20 -1.27 6.53
C TYR A 199 11.10 -2.46 5.58
N ARG A 200 11.15 -2.22 4.25
CA ARG A 200 11.03 -3.27 3.23
C ARG A 200 9.71 -4.05 3.33
N ILE A 201 8.61 -3.35 3.57
CA ILE A 201 7.26 -3.91 3.55
C ILE A 201 6.82 -3.99 2.08
N PRO A 202 6.70 -5.16 1.46
CA PRO A 202 6.29 -5.27 0.07
C PRO A 202 4.80 -4.92 -0.09
N TRP A 203 4.43 -4.58 -1.32
CA TRP A 203 3.04 -4.40 -1.72
C TRP A 203 2.66 -5.40 -2.82
N GLY A 204 1.60 -6.18 -2.58
CA GLY A 204 1.14 -7.26 -3.46
C GLY A 204 0.55 -6.82 -4.79
N GLY A 205 0.29 -5.53 -5.00
CA GLY A 205 -0.15 -4.98 -6.29
C GLY A 205 0.99 -4.67 -7.26
N ALA A 206 2.26 -4.78 -6.83
CA ALA A 206 3.44 -4.72 -7.68
C ALA A 206 4.57 -5.50 -7.00
N LEU A 207 4.49 -6.83 -7.05
CA LEU A 207 5.40 -7.74 -6.36
C LEU A 207 5.93 -8.78 -7.33
N ALA A 208 7.24 -8.78 -7.62
CA ALA A 208 7.92 -9.80 -8.40
C ALA A 208 8.78 -10.68 -7.47
N LEU A 209 8.79 -12.00 -7.73
CA LEU A 209 9.62 -12.96 -7.02
C LEU A 209 10.31 -13.91 -7.99
N ARG A 210 11.50 -14.36 -7.63
CA ARG A 210 12.07 -15.54 -8.26
C ARG A 210 11.26 -16.77 -7.85
N ARG A 211 10.95 -17.66 -8.79
CA ARG A 211 10.31 -18.95 -8.48
C ARG A 211 11.12 -19.75 -7.48
N SER A 212 12.43 -19.80 -7.67
CA SER A 212 13.35 -20.49 -6.74
C SER A 212 13.28 -19.92 -5.31
N ALA A 213 13.08 -18.61 -5.16
CA ALA A 213 12.90 -17.98 -3.83
C ALA A 213 11.54 -18.32 -3.20
N ILE A 214 10.47 -18.45 -4.00
CA ILE A 214 9.15 -18.91 -3.53
C ILE A 214 9.28 -20.33 -2.97
N GLU A 215 9.97 -21.22 -3.69
CA GLU A 215 10.17 -22.62 -3.33
C GLU A 215 11.07 -22.77 -2.10
N GLN A 216 12.25 -22.15 -2.09
CA GLN A 216 13.21 -22.21 -0.98
C GLN A 216 12.66 -21.62 0.32
N ALA A 217 11.91 -20.52 0.25
CA ALA A 217 11.26 -19.91 1.41
C ALA A 217 9.95 -20.59 1.80
N ASN A 218 9.51 -21.60 1.05
CA ASN A 218 8.24 -22.31 1.24
C ASN A 218 7.03 -21.38 1.31
N LEU A 219 7.00 -20.35 0.44
CA LEU A 219 5.97 -19.30 0.46
C LEU A 219 4.57 -19.86 0.20
N ILE A 220 4.43 -20.89 -0.64
CA ILE A 220 3.12 -21.51 -0.92
C ILE A 220 2.49 -22.08 0.36
N SER A 221 3.27 -22.73 1.21
CA SER A 221 2.78 -23.22 2.51
C SER A 221 2.51 -22.08 3.49
N ILE A 222 3.27 -20.98 3.45
CA ILE A 222 3.01 -19.79 4.27
C ILE A 222 1.69 -19.15 3.83
N TRP A 223 1.50 -18.91 2.53
CA TRP A 223 0.29 -18.31 1.97
C TRP A 223 -0.98 -19.10 2.24
N SER A 224 -0.89 -20.44 2.41
CA SER A 224 -2.04 -21.25 2.78
C SER A 224 -2.62 -20.94 4.17
N ARG A 225 -1.97 -20.08 4.96
CA ARG A 225 -2.34 -19.76 6.35
C ARG A 225 -2.26 -18.26 6.64
N THR A 226 -2.21 -17.42 5.60
CA THR A 226 -2.08 -15.97 5.75
C THR A 226 -3.23 -15.23 5.12
N LEU A 227 -3.50 -14.03 5.63
CA LEU A 227 -4.53 -13.13 5.10
C LEU A 227 -4.10 -12.50 3.77
N CYS A 228 -2.81 -12.16 3.66
CA CYS A 228 -2.22 -11.51 2.49
C CYS A 228 -0.86 -12.14 2.16
N GLU A 229 -0.48 -12.05 0.90
CA GLU A 229 0.73 -12.67 0.37
C GLU A 229 1.98 -11.85 0.62
N ASP A 230 1.86 -10.53 0.64
CA ASP A 230 2.97 -9.58 0.54
C ASP A 230 3.74 -9.38 1.84
N THR A 231 3.07 -9.05 2.91
CA THR A 231 3.71 -8.67 4.19
C THR A 231 4.52 -9.79 4.85
N VAL A 232 4.30 -11.06 4.46
CA VAL A 232 5.07 -12.21 4.95
C VAL A 232 6.39 -12.42 4.21
N VAL A 233 6.51 -11.88 2.98
CA VAL A 233 7.63 -12.17 2.05
C VAL A 233 8.96 -11.73 2.64
N GLN A 234 9.04 -10.52 3.19
CA GLN A 234 10.28 -9.99 3.74
C GLN A 234 10.89 -10.91 4.80
N ARG A 235 10.06 -11.37 5.74
CA ARG A 235 10.50 -12.26 6.83
C ARG A 235 10.87 -13.65 6.31
N ALA A 236 10.13 -14.17 5.33
CA ALA A 236 10.40 -15.49 4.75
C ALA A 236 11.72 -15.49 3.98
N LEU A 237 11.96 -14.49 3.14
CA LEU A 237 13.20 -14.36 2.38
C LEU A 237 14.42 -14.11 3.26
N ALA A 238 14.28 -13.29 4.31
CA ALA A 238 15.37 -13.02 5.24
C ALA A 238 15.90 -14.31 5.93
N LYS A 239 15.04 -15.31 6.17
CA LYS A 239 15.44 -16.60 6.76
C LYS A 239 16.35 -17.43 5.84
N ILE A 240 16.29 -17.21 4.55
CA ILE A 240 17.14 -17.90 3.54
C ILE A 240 18.23 -16.99 2.98
N GLY A 241 18.49 -15.82 3.63
CA GLY A 241 19.54 -14.88 3.25
C GLY A 241 19.23 -13.98 2.06
N LEU A 242 17.99 -14.02 1.52
CA LEU A 242 17.58 -13.19 0.42
C LEU A 242 16.92 -11.87 0.90
N LYS A 243 16.98 -10.85 0.05
CA LYS A 243 16.47 -9.50 0.34
C LYS A 243 15.27 -9.17 -0.53
N VAL A 244 14.47 -8.21 -0.05
CA VAL A 244 13.45 -7.52 -0.83
C VAL A 244 14.03 -6.19 -1.32
N ALA A 245 14.03 -5.96 -2.64
CA ALA A 245 14.25 -4.65 -3.22
C ALA A 245 12.92 -3.90 -3.27
N TRP A 246 12.96 -2.61 -3.01
CA TRP A 246 11.79 -1.74 -3.06
C TRP A 246 12.08 -0.54 -3.94
N ILE A 247 11.25 -0.29 -4.97
CA ILE A 247 11.52 0.71 -6.01
C ILE A 247 10.57 1.89 -5.87
N PRO A 248 11.02 3.03 -5.32
CA PRO A 248 10.16 4.20 -5.09
C PRO A 248 9.45 4.71 -6.35
N ARG A 249 10.14 4.74 -7.48
CA ARG A 249 9.65 5.28 -8.75
C ARG A 249 8.76 4.33 -9.55
N LEU A 250 8.64 3.09 -9.14
CA LEU A 250 7.75 2.12 -9.79
C LEU A 250 6.37 2.17 -9.11
N ALA A 251 5.67 3.28 -9.32
CA ALA A 251 4.36 3.53 -8.74
C ALA A 251 3.24 3.27 -9.75
N LEU A 252 2.23 2.50 -9.34
CA LEU A 252 0.96 2.39 -10.05
C LEU A 252 -0.01 3.43 -9.47
N ILE A 253 -0.60 4.26 -10.34
CA ILE A 253 -1.44 5.37 -9.93
C ILE A 253 -2.91 4.96 -9.93
N SER A 254 -3.62 5.33 -8.85
CA SER A 254 -5.06 5.14 -8.69
C SER A 254 -5.72 6.48 -8.36
N HIS A 255 -6.82 6.79 -9.05
CA HIS A 255 -7.66 7.98 -8.80
C HIS A 255 -9.01 7.61 -8.20
N GLU A 256 -9.07 6.51 -7.48
CA GLU A 256 -10.27 6.00 -6.83
C GLU A 256 -10.83 6.97 -5.79
N GLU A 257 -12.15 7.17 -5.79
CA GLU A 257 -12.82 7.95 -4.74
C GLU A 257 -13.05 7.11 -3.47
N ALA A 258 -12.94 7.76 -2.32
CA ALA A 258 -13.22 7.13 -1.04
C ALA A 258 -14.03 8.05 -0.12
N ARG A 259 -15.04 7.50 0.55
CA ARG A 259 -15.71 8.17 1.68
C ARG A 259 -14.81 8.14 2.92
N PRO A 260 -14.93 9.09 3.87
CA PRO A 260 -14.05 9.15 5.05
C PRO A 260 -14.02 7.84 5.87
N ALA A 261 -15.19 7.24 6.11
CA ALA A 261 -15.28 5.98 6.86
C ALA A 261 -14.61 4.81 6.10
N ALA A 262 -14.76 4.75 4.78
CA ALA A 262 -14.12 3.74 3.93
C ALA A 262 -12.60 3.90 3.94
N ALA A 263 -12.08 5.13 3.80
CA ALA A 263 -10.66 5.41 3.89
C ALA A 263 -10.08 5.02 5.26
N ALA A 264 -10.76 5.36 6.36
CA ALA A 264 -10.34 5.00 7.70
C ALA A 264 -10.31 3.47 7.91
N ASN A 265 -11.32 2.74 7.47
CA ASN A 265 -11.36 1.27 7.54
C ASN A 265 -10.29 0.63 6.65
N TRP A 266 -10.03 1.20 5.47
CA TRP A 266 -8.95 0.77 4.59
C TRP A 266 -7.58 0.90 5.29
N ILE A 267 -7.32 2.03 5.98
CA ILE A 267 -6.09 2.24 6.77
C ILE A 267 -5.97 1.19 7.87
N VAL A 268 -7.06 0.93 8.62
CA VAL A 268 -7.08 -0.13 9.66
C VAL A 268 -6.67 -1.48 9.07
N ARG A 269 -7.21 -1.85 7.90
CA ARG A 269 -6.88 -3.10 7.22
C ARG A 269 -5.40 -3.18 6.85
N GLN A 270 -4.79 -2.10 6.29
CA GLN A 270 -3.37 -2.08 6.00
C GLN A 270 -2.51 -2.30 7.26
N LEU A 271 -2.89 -1.65 8.36
CA LEU A 271 -2.17 -1.78 9.63
C LEU A 271 -2.34 -3.17 10.27
N ILE A 272 -3.49 -3.84 10.07
CA ILE A 272 -3.69 -5.22 10.54
C ILE A 272 -2.76 -6.19 9.81
N THR A 273 -2.56 -6.08 8.50
CA THR A 273 -1.64 -6.96 7.76
C THR A 273 -0.21 -6.79 8.26
N ALA A 274 0.23 -5.55 8.51
CA ALA A 274 1.53 -5.28 9.12
C ALA A 274 1.64 -5.84 10.54
N LYS A 275 0.61 -5.69 11.38
CA LYS A 275 0.53 -6.27 12.74
C LYS A 275 0.68 -7.78 12.74
N LEU A 276 0.01 -8.46 11.83
CA LEU A 276 0.00 -9.92 11.80
C LEU A 276 1.35 -10.50 11.38
N TYR A 277 2.03 -9.87 10.43
CA TYR A 277 3.10 -10.56 9.71
C TYR A 277 4.44 -9.84 9.70
N HIS A 278 4.46 -8.50 9.75
CA HIS A 278 5.71 -7.78 9.53
C HIS A 278 6.46 -7.47 10.84
N PRO A 279 7.79 -7.72 10.90
CA PRO A 279 8.59 -7.49 12.11
C PRO A 279 8.69 -6.02 12.53
N ALA A 280 8.54 -5.07 11.59
CA ALA A 280 8.56 -3.64 11.89
C ALA A 280 7.25 -3.10 12.49
N TRP A 281 6.23 -3.93 12.73
CA TRP A 281 4.96 -3.48 13.31
C TRP A 281 5.12 -2.61 14.56
N PRO A 282 5.97 -2.94 15.56
CA PRO A 282 6.13 -2.08 16.74
C PRO A 282 6.60 -0.65 16.39
N LEU A 283 7.46 -0.51 15.39
CA LEU A 283 7.93 0.80 14.92
C LEU A 283 6.83 1.57 14.20
N VAL A 284 6.05 0.89 13.34
CA VAL A 284 4.89 1.48 12.66
C VAL A 284 3.85 1.95 13.67
N ALA A 285 3.49 1.10 14.63
CA ALA A 285 2.52 1.42 15.66
C ALA A 285 3.01 2.54 16.59
N GLY A 286 4.25 2.47 17.06
CA GLY A 286 4.87 3.48 17.91
C GLY A 286 4.92 4.86 17.24
N HIS A 287 5.35 4.92 15.96
CA HIS A 287 5.33 6.16 15.18
C HIS A 287 3.91 6.70 15.03
N SER A 288 2.95 5.84 14.71
CA SER A 288 1.54 6.21 14.56
C SER A 288 0.98 6.85 15.84
N LEU A 289 1.20 6.22 16.99
CA LEU A 289 0.73 6.74 18.29
C LEU A 289 1.44 8.05 18.66
N LEU A 290 2.75 8.14 18.41
CA LEU A 290 3.52 9.35 18.70
C LEU A 290 3.03 10.54 17.88
N VAL A 291 2.83 10.35 16.56
CA VAL A 291 2.30 11.41 15.67
C VAL A 291 0.93 11.88 16.13
N GLY A 292 0.00 10.98 16.38
CA GLY A 292 -1.35 11.38 16.79
C GLY A 292 -1.41 11.98 18.20
N SER A 293 -0.62 11.45 19.15
CA SER A 293 -0.56 12.01 20.51
C SER A 293 0.02 13.42 20.51
N THR A 294 1.12 13.66 19.79
CA THR A 294 1.72 15.00 19.69
C THR A 294 0.79 15.98 18.97
N THR A 295 0.09 15.55 17.92
CA THR A 295 -0.92 16.35 17.22
C THR A 295 -2.08 16.72 18.16
N LEU A 296 -2.66 15.74 18.84
CA LEU A 296 -3.77 15.96 19.77
C LEU A 296 -3.37 16.88 20.92
N LEU A 297 -2.22 16.63 21.56
CA LEU A 297 -1.71 17.44 22.67
C LEU A 297 -1.39 18.87 22.21
N SER A 298 -0.91 19.07 20.97
CA SER A 298 -0.67 20.41 20.44
C SER A 298 -1.98 21.18 20.24
N VAL A 299 -2.99 20.55 19.66
CA VAL A 299 -4.31 21.19 19.50
C VAL A 299 -4.93 21.51 20.86
N LEU A 300 -4.92 20.56 21.79
CA LEU A 300 -5.40 20.80 23.16
C LEU A 300 -4.58 21.87 23.89
N GLY A 301 -3.26 21.85 23.74
CA GLY A 301 -2.37 22.84 24.32
C GLY A 301 -2.68 24.26 23.85
N ILE A 302 -2.91 24.46 22.54
CA ILE A 302 -3.31 25.76 21.98
C ILE A 302 -4.65 26.22 22.61
N VAL A 303 -5.65 25.34 22.65
CA VAL A 303 -6.97 25.67 23.17
C VAL A 303 -6.88 26.01 24.68
N LEU A 304 -6.24 25.16 25.48
CA LEU A 304 -6.17 25.33 26.95
C LEU A 304 -5.36 26.57 27.35
N THR A 305 -4.22 26.84 26.71
CA THR A 305 -3.41 28.02 26.97
C THR A 305 -4.12 29.30 26.53
N GLY A 306 -4.85 29.25 25.40
CA GLY A 306 -5.69 30.38 24.96
C GLY A 306 -6.82 30.69 25.93
N LEU A 307 -7.58 29.67 26.37
CA LEU A 307 -8.66 29.84 27.37
C LEU A 307 -8.14 30.31 28.75
N ALA A 308 -6.94 29.90 29.11
CA ALA A 308 -6.29 30.33 30.38
C ALA A 308 -5.64 31.73 30.29
N GLY A 309 -5.75 32.43 29.14
CA GLY A 309 -5.14 33.76 28.94
C GLY A 309 -3.60 33.75 28.90
N GLN A 310 -2.99 32.57 28.65
CA GLN A 310 -1.54 32.38 28.64
C GLN A 310 -0.99 32.63 27.21
N GLY A 311 -1.03 33.87 26.73
CA GLY A 311 -0.73 34.26 25.37
C GLY A 311 0.64 33.80 24.86
N SER A 312 1.71 33.93 25.69
CA SER A 312 3.05 33.51 25.31
C SER A 312 3.15 31.99 25.12
N ALA A 313 2.55 31.20 26.03
CA ALA A 313 2.51 29.76 25.94
C ALA A 313 1.66 29.28 24.73
N CYS A 314 0.51 29.92 24.50
CA CYS A 314 -0.35 29.65 23.36
C CYS A 314 0.41 29.89 22.05
N LEU A 315 1.07 31.05 21.91
CA LEU A 315 1.85 31.39 20.72
C LEU A 315 2.99 30.39 20.48
N LEU A 316 3.67 29.95 21.52
CA LEU A 316 4.77 29.00 21.42
C LEU A 316 4.30 27.63 20.88
N VAL A 317 3.22 27.06 21.45
CA VAL A 317 2.67 25.78 20.97
C VAL A 317 2.12 25.95 19.54
N ALA A 318 1.37 27.01 19.26
CA ALA A 318 0.79 27.26 17.95
C ALA A 318 1.88 27.43 16.88
N SER A 319 2.95 28.15 17.16
CA SER A 319 4.07 28.34 16.23
C SER A 319 4.81 27.02 15.96
N GLY A 320 5.13 26.24 17.01
CA GLY A 320 5.76 24.93 16.87
C GLY A 320 4.90 23.97 16.04
N PHE A 321 3.59 23.93 16.32
CA PHE A 321 2.65 23.11 15.58
C PHE A 321 2.50 23.56 14.11
N ALA A 322 2.37 24.87 13.86
CA ALA A 322 2.28 25.40 12.50
C ALA A 322 3.53 25.09 11.66
N ILE A 323 4.72 25.25 12.23
CA ILE A 323 5.99 24.89 11.56
C ILE A 323 6.00 23.41 11.22
N ALA A 324 5.59 22.53 12.13
CA ALA A 324 5.53 21.10 11.88
C ALA A 324 4.52 20.74 10.79
N GLN A 325 3.33 21.36 10.77
CA GLN A 325 2.33 21.08 9.71
C GLN A 325 2.76 21.60 8.34
N LEU A 326 3.41 22.76 8.28
CA LEU A 326 4.01 23.30 7.04
C LEU A 326 5.14 22.39 6.56
N SER A 327 5.99 21.88 7.47
CA SER A 327 7.01 20.90 7.16
C SER A 327 6.38 19.63 6.56
N ASN A 328 5.35 19.08 7.19
CA ASN A 328 4.65 17.88 6.70
C ASN A 328 4.06 18.09 5.29
N LEU A 329 3.54 19.28 5.02
CA LEU A 329 3.04 19.60 3.68
C LEU A 329 4.18 19.68 2.66
N GLY A 330 5.31 20.28 3.02
CA GLY A 330 6.53 20.27 2.18
C GLY A 330 7.06 18.85 1.95
N LEU A 331 7.03 17.99 2.97
CA LEU A 331 7.41 16.58 2.84
C LEU A 331 6.46 15.80 1.94
N LEU A 332 5.15 16.07 2.01
CA LEU A 332 4.16 15.47 1.11
C LEU A 332 4.49 15.81 -0.35
N ALA A 333 4.76 17.09 -0.65
CA ALA A 333 5.16 17.52 -1.99
C ALA A 333 6.48 16.87 -2.44
N TRP A 334 7.44 16.72 -1.52
CA TRP A 334 8.72 16.05 -1.83
C TRP A 334 8.57 14.55 -2.11
N ILE A 335 7.71 13.85 -1.35
CA ILE A 335 7.38 12.43 -1.60
C ILE A 335 6.70 12.29 -2.97
N GLU A 336 5.77 13.17 -3.28
CA GLU A 336 5.04 13.23 -4.55
C GLU A 336 6.01 13.43 -5.72
N GLU A 337 6.89 14.43 -5.65
CA GLU A 337 7.94 14.67 -6.65
C GLU A 337 8.85 13.44 -6.85
N THR A 338 9.12 12.71 -5.77
CA THR A 338 9.98 11.53 -5.79
C THR A 338 9.32 10.32 -6.44
N THR A 339 8.00 10.17 -6.21
CA THR A 339 7.25 8.93 -6.48
C THR A 339 6.49 9.00 -7.80
N VAL A 340 5.84 10.14 -8.08
CA VAL A 340 4.91 10.30 -9.20
C VAL A 340 5.67 10.49 -10.51
N PRO A 341 5.32 9.76 -11.59
CA PRO A 341 5.88 9.95 -12.91
C PRO A 341 5.70 11.40 -13.40
N ALA A 342 6.64 11.88 -14.21
CA ALA A 342 6.63 13.26 -14.69
C ALA A 342 5.36 13.62 -15.47
N SER A 343 4.75 12.66 -16.17
CA SER A 343 3.49 12.83 -16.91
C SER A 343 2.30 13.23 -16.03
N GLU A 344 2.24 12.75 -14.78
CA GLU A 344 1.14 13.01 -13.85
C GLU A 344 1.46 14.15 -12.86
N ARG A 345 2.73 14.41 -12.62
CA ARG A 345 3.23 15.31 -11.55
C ARG A 345 2.68 16.71 -11.64
N GLN A 346 2.59 17.30 -12.84
CA GLN A 346 2.11 18.68 -13.00
C GLN A 346 0.67 18.85 -12.51
N ARG A 347 -0.17 17.84 -12.77
CA ARG A 347 -1.57 17.83 -12.31
C ARG A 347 -1.63 17.76 -10.78
N GLU A 348 -0.89 16.86 -10.17
CA GLU A 348 -0.88 16.64 -8.72
C GLU A 348 -0.39 17.88 -7.97
N VAL A 349 0.72 18.50 -8.38
CA VAL A 349 1.27 19.72 -7.77
C VAL A 349 0.29 20.92 -7.85
N LEU A 350 -0.36 21.10 -9.00
CA LEU A 350 -1.34 22.20 -9.17
C LEU A 350 -2.56 22.01 -8.25
N GLU A 351 -3.06 20.78 -8.11
CA GLU A 351 -4.20 20.51 -7.23
C GLU A 351 -3.82 20.68 -5.74
N THR A 352 -2.63 20.28 -5.32
CA THR A 352 -2.14 20.51 -3.96
C THR A 352 -2.03 22.00 -3.66
N ALA A 353 -1.47 22.79 -4.57
CA ALA A 353 -1.30 24.24 -4.39
C ALA A 353 -2.64 25.00 -4.30
N ARG A 354 -3.62 24.61 -5.13
CA ARG A 354 -4.97 25.23 -5.13
C ARG A 354 -5.72 25.02 -3.82
N GLN A 355 -5.41 23.98 -3.08
CA GLN A 355 -6.14 23.57 -1.88
C GLN A 355 -5.32 23.72 -0.59
N LEU A 356 -4.28 24.57 -0.59
CA LEU A 356 -3.32 24.70 0.51
C LEU A 356 -3.94 24.77 1.92
N PRO A 357 -4.93 25.65 2.23
CA PRO A 357 -5.53 25.71 3.56
C PRO A 357 -6.25 24.41 3.93
N ARG A 358 -6.92 23.80 2.97
CA ARG A 358 -7.60 22.51 3.15
C ARG A 358 -6.58 21.40 3.39
N GLN A 359 -5.45 21.40 2.70
CA GLN A 359 -4.38 20.41 2.86
C GLN A 359 -3.76 20.46 4.26
N LEU A 360 -3.54 21.63 4.85
CA LEU A 360 -3.07 21.76 6.25
C LEU A 360 -4.04 21.11 7.24
N LEU A 361 -5.34 21.35 7.07
CA LEU A 361 -6.37 20.70 7.91
C LEU A 361 -6.38 19.18 7.68
N LEU A 362 -6.29 18.74 6.43
CA LEU A 362 -6.31 17.31 6.08
C LEU A 362 -5.08 16.57 6.58
N VAL A 363 -3.89 17.19 6.59
CA VAL A 363 -2.68 16.60 7.21
C VAL A 363 -2.93 16.36 8.70
N THR A 364 -3.46 17.36 9.43
CA THR A 364 -3.80 17.24 10.84
C THR A 364 -4.82 16.12 11.11
N VAL A 365 -5.92 16.11 10.33
CA VAL A 365 -6.96 15.06 10.45
C VAL A 365 -6.39 13.68 10.14
N THR A 366 -5.56 13.57 9.11
CA THR A 366 -4.94 12.29 8.73
C THR A 366 -4.03 11.73 9.82
N GLN A 367 -3.29 12.59 10.52
CA GLN A 367 -2.46 12.18 11.67
C GLN A 367 -3.31 11.58 12.81
N LEU A 368 -4.46 12.18 13.11
CA LEU A 368 -5.39 11.66 14.11
C LEU A 368 -6.06 10.36 13.66
N VAL A 369 -6.48 10.29 12.40
CA VAL A 369 -7.04 9.07 11.79
C VAL A 369 -6.02 7.94 11.80
N HIS A 370 -4.75 8.22 11.51
CA HIS A 370 -3.66 7.22 11.57
C HIS A 370 -3.51 6.61 12.97
N SER A 371 -3.45 7.44 14.00
CA SER A 371 -3.38 6.97 15.38
C SER A 371 -4.61 6.16 15.79
N TRP A 372 -5.80 6.66 15.48
CA TRP A 372 -7.04 5.94 15.70
C TRP A 372 -7.04 4.58 14.99
N ALA A 373 -6.61 4.54 13.74
CA ALA A 373 -6.53 3.31 12.96
C ALA A 373 -5.52 2.32 13.54
N ALA A 374 -4.38 2.79 14.08
CA ALA A 374 -3.41 1.92 14.76
C ALA A 374 -3.99 1.32 16.04
N ILE A 375 -4.69 2.11 16.86
CA ILE A 375 -5.39 1.61 18.06
C ILE A 375 -6.45 0.58 17.64
N ARG A 376 -7.26 0.88 16.64
CA ARG A 376 -8.26 -0.06 16.11
C ARG A 376 -7.62 -1.34 15.62
N ALA A 377 -6.51 -1.26 14.87
CA ALA A 377 -5.78 -2.43 14.38
C ALA A 377 -5.23 -3.29 15.53
N MET A 378 -4.82 -2.70 16.65
CA MET A 378 -4.39 -3.46 17.84
C MET A 378 -5.54 -4.23 18.48
N LEU A 379 -6.74 -3.65 18.53
CA LEU A 379 -7.89 -4.18 19.27
C LEU A 379 -8.78 -5.13 18.44
N VAL A 380 -8.89 -4.87 17.13
CA VAL A 380 -9.78 -5.64 16.25
C VAL A 380 -9.25 -7.04 16.03
N LYS A 381 -10.14 -8.03 16.18
CA LYS A 381 -9.89 -9.46 15.98
C LYS A 381 -10.56 -10.03 14.74
N ALA A 382 -11.41 -9.27 14.07
CA ALA A 382 -12.05 -9.67 12.83
C ALA A 382 -12.09 -8.50 11.86
N ILE A 383 -11.90 -8.79 10.57
CA ILE A 383 -11.97 -7.81 9.48
C ILE A 383 -12.94 -8.28 8.41
N THR A 384 -13.49 -7.32 7.67
CA THR A 384 -14.22 -7.60 6.43
C THR A 384 -13.42 -7.05 5.26
N TRP A 385 -13.19 -7.88 4.25
CA TRP A 385 -12.49 -7.52 3.04
C TRP A 385 -13.25 -8.01 1.81
N ARG A 386 -13.71 -7.09 0.96
CA ARG A 386 -14.54 -7.37 -0.21
C ARG A 386 -15.72 -8.31 0.09
N GLY A 387 -16.49 -7.98 1.15
CA GLY A 387 -17.63 -8.76 1.60
C GLY A 387 -17.32 -10.02 2.40
N ILE A 388 -16.06 -10.44 2.46
CA ILE A 388 -15.62 -11.65 3.17
C ILE A 388 -15.16 -11.28 4.56
N ARG A 389 -15.64 -12.01 5.57
CA ARG A 389 -15.29 -11.78 6.97
C ARG A 389 -14.30 -12.82 7.47
N TYR A 390 -13.19 -12.32 8.05
CA TYR A 390 -12.10 -13.14 8.62
C TYR A 390 -11.92 -12.83 10.10
N ARG A 391 -11.71 -13.87 10.91
CA ARG A 391 -11.11 -13.74 12.24
C ARG A 391 -9.59 -13.74 12.10
N CYS A 392 -8.92 -12.81 12.78
CA CYS A 392 -7.48 -12.61 12.71
C CYS A 392 -6.92 -12.57 14.13
N GLU A 393 -6.46 -13.69 14.65
CA GLU A 393 -5.88 -13.79 16.00
C GLU A 393 -4.56 -14.58 15.97
N ASN A 394 -3.55 -14.11 16.72
CA ASN A 394 -2.29 -14.82 16.91
C ASN A 394 -1.60 -15.29 15.60
N ARG A 395 -1.70 -14.46 14.54
CA ARG A 395 -1.23 -14.76 13.18
C ARG A 395 -1.98 -15.90 12.48
N SER A 396 -3.07 -16.37 13.05
CA SER A 396 -3.98 -17.30 12.40
C SER A 396 -5.13 -16.55 11.74
N ILE A 397 -5.62 -17.15 10.68
CA ILE A 397 -6.76 -16.62 9.90
C ILE A 397 -7.84 -17.70 9.88
N GLU A 398 -9.06 -17.27 10.08
CA GLU A 398 -10.23 -18.13 9.93
C GLU A 398 -11.29 -17.40 9.11
N LEU A 399 -11.74 -18.02 8.04
CA LEU A 399 -12.84 -17.54 7.22
C LEU A 399 -14.15 -17.72 8.01
N LEU A 400 -14.81 -16.62 8.36
CA LEU A 400 -16.06 -16.66 9.14
C LEU A 400 -17.29 -16.64 8.25
N ASN A 401 -17.26 -15.85 7.18
CA ASN A 401 -18.35 -15.77 6.20
C ASN A 401 -17.76 -15.57 4.81
N TYR A 402 -18.28 -16.35 3.87
CA TYR A 402 -17.97 -16.25 2.46
C TYR A 402 -19.25 -16.38 1.65
N GLU A 403 -19.42 -15.45 0.73
CA GLU A 403 -20.46 -15.51 -0.30
C GLU A 403 -19.75 -15.35 -1.65
N PRO A 404 -20.01 -16.24 -2.62
CA PRO A 404 -19.54 -16.06 -3.99
C PRO A 404 -19.95 -14.70 -4.50
N TYR A 405 -19.02 -14.00 -5.19
CA TYR A 405 -19.36 -12.71 -5.78
C TYR A 405 -20.28 -12.91 -6.97
N ASP A 406 -21.37 -12.14 -7.05
CA ASP A 406 -22.33 -12.16 -8.14
C ASP A 406 -22.81 -10.74 -8.49
N GLN A 407 -23.70 -10.63 -9.47
CA GLN A 407 -24.23 -9.36 -9.96
C GLN A 407 -25.14 -8.62 -8.95
N SER A 408 -25.58 -9.26 -7.88
CA SER A 408 -26.41 -8.64 -6.83
C SER A 408 -25.59 -7.78 -5.87
N HIS A 409 -24.26 -7.97 -5.85
CA HIS A 409 -23.35 -7.18 -5.03
C HIS A 409 -23.21 -5.75 -5.58
N ASP A 410 -23.40 -4.76 -4.71
CA ASP A 410 -23.17 -3.36 -5.08
C ASP A 410 -21.67 -3.16 -5.46
N PRO A 411 -21.37 -2.76 -6.70
CA PRO A 411 -19.98 -2.51 -7.13
C PRO A 411 -19.24 -1.52 -6.23
N LYS A 412 -19.98 -0.56 -5.62
CA LYS A 412 -19.41 0.41 -4.68
C LYS A 412 -19.08 -0.18 -3.30
N GLN A 413 -19.63 -1.35 -2.93
CA GLN A 413 -19.29 -2.07 -1.70
C GLN A 413 -18.12 -3.03 -1.90
N SER A 414 -17.80 -3.43 -3.12
CA SER A 414 -16.70 -4.36 -3.41
C SER A 414 -15.31 -3.74 -3.29
N ILE A 415 -15.20 -2.43 -3.34
CA ILE A 415 -13.92 -1.70 -3.37
C ILE A 415 -13.37 -1.47 -1.94
N PHE A 416 -14.22 -1.56 -0.89
CA PHE A 416 -13.81 -1.18 0.47
C PHE A 416 -14.05 -2.27 1.52
#